data_934267913dc095da38a7fb12d1a57090
#
_entry.id   934267913dc095da38a7fb12d1a57090
#
_cell.length_a   1.000
_cell.length_b   1.000
_cell.length_c   1.000
_cell.angle_alpha   90.00
_cell.angle_beta   90.00
_cell.angle_gamma   90.00
#
_symmetry.space_group_name_H-M   'P 1'
#
loop_
_entity.id
_entity.type
_entity.pdbx_description
1 polymer ?
#
loop_
_entity_poly.entity_id
_entity_poly.type
_entity_poly.pdbx_seq_one_letter_code
_entity_poly.pdbx_strand_id
1 'polypeptide(L)'
;TRNPSYSDNVLLTGDAAGMAKPTSGGGIYSGLISADAAFEVADQALQTGKLDSKTLSPYQKLLQKRIGGELSKGHYLRKAFLSLTDDQLADIISILGEPKVRDAIEKTGDLDYASLAAFSVLKAQPKLVKFAPLLLKPFI
;
A
#
# COMPACT_ATOMS: atom_id res chain seq x y z
N THR A 1 -4.65 -6.23 2.59
CA THR A 1 -5.58 -6.16 3.73
C THR A 1 -6.32 -7.47 3.91
N ARG A 2 -6.67 -7.79 5.15
CA ARG A 2 -7.57 -8.88 5.46
C ARG A 2 -8.99 -8.47 5.02
N ASN A 3 -9.71 -9.38 4.39
CA ASN A 3 -11.06 -9.08 3.89
C ASN A 3 -12.02 -10.23 4.27
N PRO A 4 -13.05 -9.96 5.08
CA PRO A 4 -13.36 -8.67 5.69
C PRO A 4 -12.47 -8.36 6.93
N SER A 5 -12.28 -7.07 7.22
CA SER A 5 -11.60 -6.58 8.43
C SER A 5 -12.59 -6.22 9.56
N TYR A 6 -13.80 -6.76 9.50
CA TYR A 6 -14.87 -6.56 10.47
C TYR A 6 -15.70 -7.83 10.64
N SER A 7 -16.40 -7.93 11.75
CA SER A 7 -17.43 -8.94 12.08
C SER A 7 -18.38 -8.35 13.10
N ASP A 8 -19.36 -9.12 13.57
CA ASP A 8 -20.24 -8.70 14.66
C ASP A 8 -19.40 -8.31 15.88
N ASN A 9 -19.59 -7.09 16.38
CA ASN A 9 -18.88 -6.50 17.53
C ASN A 9 -17.34 -6.37 17.35
N VAL A 10 -16.79 -6.52 16.13
CA VAL A 10 -15.33 -6.53 15.89
C VAL A 10 -14.95 -5.66 14.71
N LEU A 11 -13.93 -4.81 14.92
CA LEU A 11 -13.17 -4.11 13.86
C LEU A 11 -11.69 -4.43 14.04
N LEU A 12 -11.02 -4.88 13.00
CA LEU A 12 -9.58 -5.13 12.99
C LEU A 12 -8.86 -3.91 12.43
N THR A 13 -7.80 -3.45 13.11
CA THR A 13 -6.98 -2.31 12.68
C THR A 13 -5.51 -2.68 12.59
N GLY A 14 -4.71 -1.84 11.95
CA GLY A 14 -3.26 -2.01 11.85
C GLY A 14 -2.85 -3.35 11.26
N ASP A 15 -1.80 -3.93 11.78
CA ASP A 15 -1.22 -5.18 11.27
C ASP A 15 -2.17 -6.38 11.39
N ALA A 16 -3.07 -6.38 12.39
CA ALA A 16 -4.11 -7.40 12.52
C ALA A 16 -5.09 -7.40 11.34
N ALA A 17 -5.31 -6.22 10.72
CA ALA A 17 -6.09 -6.06 9.49
C ALA A 17 -5.26 -6.22 8.21
N GLY A 18 -3.98 -6.60 8.32
CA GLY A 18 -3.05 -6.70 7.19
C GLY A 18 -2.70 -5.35 6.57
N MET A 19 -2.55 -4.31 7.41
CA MET A 19 -2.27 -2.93 6.98
C MET A 19 -0.77 -2.62 6.87
N ALA A 20 0.13 -3.55 7.21
CA ALA A 20 1.55 -3.36 6.98
C ALA A 20 1.84 -3.08 5.50
N LYS A 21 2.68 -2.08 5.23
CA LYS A 21 3.06 -1.71 3.85
C LYS A 21 3.90 -2.82 3.22
N PRO A 22 3.52 -3.37 2.07
CA PRO A 22 4.21 -4.53 1.49
C PRO A 22 5.65 -4.24 1.07
N THR A 23 5.98 -2.98 0.79
CA THR A 23 7.30 -2.55 0.30
C THR A 23 8.30 -2.31 1.43
N SER A 24 7.89 -1.69 2.53
CA SER A 24 8.77 -1.26 3.61
C SER A 24 8.57 -2.03 4.93
N GLY A 25 7.46 -2.78 5.05
CA GLY A 25 7.08 -3.43 6.32
C GLY A 25 6.52 -2.45 7.38
N GLY A 26 6.56 -1.13 7.13
CA GLY A 26 6.03 -0.14 8.05
C GLY A 26 4.50 -0.21 8.16
N GLY A 27 3.96 -0.12 9.37
CA GLY A 27 2.52 -0.22 9.64
C GLY A 27 1.92 0.93 10.44
N ILE A 28 2.75 1.88 10.94
CA ILE A 28 2.28 2.94 11.84
C ILE A 28 1.28 3.86 11.13
N TYR A 29 1.64 4.42 9.98
CA TYR A 29 0.78 5.33 9.24
C TYR A 29 -0.53 4.67 8.80
N SER A 30 -0.45 3.51 8.15
CA SER A 30 -1.62 2.75 7.71
C SER A 30 -2.46 2.25 8.90
N GLY A 31 -1.82 1.95 10.03
CA GLY A 31 -2.47 1.62 11.29
C GLY A 31 -3.30 2.79 11.82
N LEU A 32 -2.74 4.01 11.84
CA LEU A 32 -3.46 5.22 12.26
C LEU A 32 -4.65 5.53 11.34
N ILE A 33 -4.47 5.42 10.01
CA ILE A 33 -5.57 5.58 9.05
C ILE A 33 -6.68 4.56 9.29
N SER A 34 -6.32 3.31 9.60
CA SER A 34 -7.32 2.27 9.90
C SER A 34 -8.02 2.50 11.23
N ALA A 35 -7.32 2.99 12.24
CA ALA A 35 -7.89 3.31 13.55
C ALA A 35 -8.89 4.47 13.43
N ASP A 36 -8.56 5.51 12.66
CA ASP A 36 -9.45 6.64 12.39
C ASP A 36 -10.73 6.20 11.65
N ALA A 37 -10.59 5.33 10.64
CA ALA A 37 -11.74 4.73 9.96
C ALA A 37 -12.59 3.83 10.89
N ALA A 38 -11.94 3.09 11.80
CA ALA A 38 -12.64 2.27 12.78
C ALA A 38 -13.42 3.12 13.78
N PHE A 39 -12.80 4.22 14.25
CA PHE A 39 -13.47 5.16 15.15
C PHE A 39 -14.74 5.73 14.52
N GLU A 40 -14.66 6.22 13.28
CA GLU A 40 -15.82 6.81 12.58
C GLU A 40 -16.99 5.83 12.50
N VAL A 41 -16.74 4.57 12.17
CA VAL A 41 -17.80 3.54 12.06
C VAL A 41 -18.28 3.07 13.41
N ALA A 42 -17.37 2.89 14.38
CA ALA A 42 -17.73 2.46 15.73
C ALA A 42 -18.58 3.51 16.45
N ASP A 43 -18.24 4.79 16.33
CA ASP A 43 -19.01 5.89 16.94
C ASP A 43 -20.45 5.89 16.43
N GLN A 44 -20.65 5.82 15.10
CA GLN A 44 -21.99 5.73 14.52
C GLN A 44 -22.76 4.47 14.94
N ALA A 45 -22.09 3.34 15.01
CA ALA A 45 -22.69 2.07 15.41
C ALA A 45 -23.15 2.10 16.87
N LEU A 46 -22.31 2.66 17.77
CA LEU A 46 -22.61 2.81 19.20
C LEU A 46 -23.81 3.74 19.42
N GLN A 47 -23.92 4.84 18.67
CA GLN A 47 -25.07 5.75 18.75
C GLN A 47 -26.40 5.06 18.38
N THR A 48 -26.35 4.09 17.46
CA THR A 48 -27.53 3.31 17.07
C THR A 48 -27.78 2.08 17.94
N GLY A 49 -26.82 1.69 18.79
CA GLY A 49 -26.85 0.47 19.60
C GLY A 49 -26.75 -0.83 18.78
N LYS A 50 -26.36 -0.74 17.50
CA LYS A 50 -26.24 -1.90 16.59
C LYS A 50 -24.78 -2.12 16.21
N LEU A 51 -24.25 -3.28 16.58
CA LEU A 51 -22.85 -3.64 16.34
C LEU A 51 -22.72 -4.91 15.46
N ASP A 52 -23.78 -5.21 14.68
CA ASP A 52 -23.76 -6.33 13.73
C ASP A 52 -22.85 -6.05 12.52
N SER A 53 -22.46 -7.10 11.81
CA SER A 53 -21.58 -7.02 10.64
C SER A 53 -22.12 -6.09 9.55
N LYS A 54 -23.44 -5.99 9.39
CA LYS A 54 -24.06 -5.09 8.39
C LYS A 54 -23.81 -3.63 8.75
N THR A 55 -24.00 -3.28 10.02
CA THR A 55 -23.75 -1.92 10.53
C THR A 55 -22.28 -1.55 10.49
N LEU A 56 -21.36 -2.52 10.73
CA LEU A 56 -19.91 -2.32 10.71
C LEU A 56 -19.28 -2.42 9.31
N SER A 57 -20.04 -2.90 8.30
CA SER A 57 -19.51 -3.08 6.92
C SER A 57 -18.97 -1.80 6.23
N PRO A 58 -19.43 -0.57 6.51
CA PRO A 58 -18.86 0.65 5.94
C PRO A 58 -17.36 0.80 6.23
N TYR A 59 -16.86 0.20 7.31
CA TYR A 59 -15.44 0.20 7.66
C TYR A 59 -14.55 -0.32 6.53
N GLN A 60 -14.92 -1.44 5.92
CA GLN A 60 -14.14 -2.00 4.80
C GLN A 60 -14.05 -1.05 3.61
N LYS A 61 -15.14 -0.34 3.31
CA LYS A 61 -15.17 0.65 2.22
C LYS A 61 -14.28 1.86 2.54
N LEU A 62 -14.30 2.34 3.79
CA LEU A 62 -13.43 3.42 4.23
C LEU A 62 -11.96 3.04 4.14
N LEU A 63 -11.58 1.83 4.60
CA LEU A 63 -10.22 1.32 4.46
C LEU A 63 -9.77 1.29 3.00
N GLN A 64 -10.61 0.72 2.13
CA GLN A 64 -10.29 0.63 0.70
C GLN A 64 -10.13 2.01 0.07
N LYS A 65 -10.98 2.97 0.43
CA LYS A 65 -10.94 4.34 -0.07
C LYS A 65 -9.70 5.10 0.41
N ARG A 66 -9.33 4.96 1.70
CA ARG A 66 -8.28 5.77 2.34
C ARG A 66 -6.87 5.27 2.04
N ILE A 67 -6.64 3.95 2.04
CA ILE A 67 -5.29 3.39 1.91
C ILE A 67 -5.23 2.10 1.05
N GLY A 68 -6.35 1.43 0.82
CA GLY A 68 -6.38 0.12 0.16
C GLY A 68 -5.75 0.12 -1.24
N GLY A 69 -5.93 1.20 -2.00
CA GLY A 69 -5.32 1.36 -3.32
C GLY A 69 -3.79 1.37 -3.26
N GLU A 70 -3.22 2.09 -2.28
CA GLU A 70 -1.76 2.16 -2.12
C GLU A 70 -1.18 0.84 -1.63
N LEU A 71 -1.82 0.18 -0.66
CA LEU A 71 -1.41 -1.14 -0.21
C LEU A 71 -1.45 -2.18 -1.33
N SER A 72 -2.47 -2.12 -2.20
CA SER A 72 -2.56 -3.00 -3.37
C SER A 72 -1.42 -2.77 -4.35
N LYS A 73 -1.11 -1.52 -4.70
CA LYS A 73 0.02 -1.16 -5.57
C LYS A 73 1.35 -1.61 -4.97
N GLY A 74 1.54 -1.38 -3.66
CA GLY A 74 2.73 -1.84 -2.92
C GLY A 74 2.87 -3.37 -2.98
N HIS A 75 1.77 -4.12 -2.88
CA HIS A 75 1.78 -5.58 -2.99
C HIS A 75 2.25 -6.04 -4.39
N TYR A 76 1.77 -5.40 -5.45
CA TYR A 76 2.21 -5.71 -6.81
C TYR A 76 3.68 -5.36 -7.02
N LEU A 77 4.11 -4.19 -6.53
CA LEU A 77 5.52 -3.80 -6.59
C LEU A 77 6.42 -4.82 -5.89
N ARG A 78 6.03 -5.27 -4.68
CA ARG A 78 6.75 -6.32 -3.96
C ARG A 78 6.83 -7.62 -4.77
N LYS A 79 5.71 -8.08 -5.35
CA LYS A 79 5.72 -9.29 -6.20
C LYS A 79 6.68 -9.17 -7.37
N ALA A 80 6.72 -8.00 -8.01
CA ALA A 80 7.65 -7.73 -9.09
C ALA A 80 9.11 -7.81 -8.61
N PHE A 81 9.44 -7.17 -7.48
CA PHE A 81 10.78 -7.26 -6.90
C PHE A 81 11.19 -8.70 -6.59
N LEU A 82 10.29 -9.50 -6.03
CA LEU A 82 10.55 -10.90 -5.70
C LEU A 82 10.73 -11.80 -6.95
N SER A 83 10.37 -11.33 -8.14
CA SER A 83 10.55 -12.06 -9.41
C SER A 83 11.83 -11.68 -10.16
N LEU A 84 12.59 -10.70 -9.66
CA LEU A 84 13.84 -10.27 -10.28
C LEU A 84 14.98 -11.26 -9.99
N THR A 85 15.87 -11.41 -10.97
CA THR A 85 17.17 -12.05 -10.76
C THR A 85 18.14 -11.09 -10.08
N ASP A 86 19.23 -11.60 -9.52
CA ASP A 86 20.26 -10.78 -8.88
C ASP A 86 20.88 -9.75 -9.86
N ASP A 87 21.12 -10.14 -11.13
CA ASP A 87 21.61 -9.23 -12.16
C ASP A 87 20.61 -8.10 -12.45
N GLN A 88 19.32 -8.43 -12.55
CA GLN A 88 18.27 -7.42 -12.75
C GLN A 88 18.15 -6.48 -11.56
N LEU A 89 18.33 -7.01 -10.36
CA LEU A 89 18.32 -6.21 -9.14
C LEU A 89 19.54 -5.27 -9.09
N ALA A 90 20.73 -5.77 -9.45
CA ALA A 90 21.95 -4.96 -9.54
C ALA A 90 21.80 -3.82 -10.57
N ASP A 91 21.21 -4.13 -11.75
CA ASP A 91 20.89 -3.13 -12.78
C ASP A 91 19.97 -2.02 -12.22
N ILE A 92 18.89 -2.41 -11.53
CA ILE A 92 17.94 -1.46 -10.95
C ILE A 92 18.62 -0.60 -9.88
N ILE A 93 19.42 -1.19 -8.98
CA ILE A 93 20.15 -0.46 -7.94
C ILE A 93 21.11 0.54 -8.58
N SER A 94 21.85 0.14 -9.63
CA SER A 94 22.74 1.04 -10.37
C SER A 94 21.99 2.24 -10.94
N ILE A 95 20.83 2.00 -11.55
CA ILE A 95 19.97 3.06 -12.11
C ILE A 95 19.41 3.97 -11.00
N LEU A 96 19.00 3.42 -9.86
CA LEU A 96 18.54 4.22 -8.72
C LEU A 96 19.63 5.10 -8.11
N GLY A 97 20.91 4.74 -8.29
CA GLY A 97 22.06 5.54 -7.91
C GLY A 97 22.35 6.74 -8.83
N GLU A 98 21.74 6.83 -10.01
CA GLU A 98 21.96 7.95 -10.93
C GLU A 98 21.47 9.28 -10.31
N PRO A 99 22.21 10.40 -10.46
CA PRO A 99 21.85 11.68 -9.85
C PRO A 99 20.41 12.13 -10.13
N LYS A 100 19.97 12.04 -11.40
CA LYS A 100 18.59 12.41 -11.79
C LYS A 100 17.51 11.62 -11.04
N VAL A 101 17.78 10.33 -10.78
CA VAL A 101 16.83 9.43 -10.12
C VAL A 101 16.81 9.72 -8.63
N ARG A 102 17.98 9.94 -8.04
CA ARG A 102 18.11 10.36 -6.64
C ARG A 102 17.37 11.67 -6.39
N ASP A 103 17.60 12.69 -7.23
CA ASP A 103 16.88 13.97 -7.14
C ASP A 103 15.37 13.80 -7.25
N ALA A 104 14.89 12.89 -8.11
CA ALA A 104 13.47 12.60 -8.23
C ALA A 104 12.91 11.94 -6.97
N ILE A 105 13.66 11.01 -6.36
CA ILE A 105 13.29 10.36 -5.10
C ILE A 105 13.27 11.37 -3.96
N GLU A 106 14.28 12.22 -3.84
CA GLU A 106 14.36 13.23 -2.78
C GLU A 106 13.21 14.24 -2.85
N LYS A 107 12.77 14.61 -4.06
CA LYS A 107 11.67 15.56 -4.26
C LYS A 107 10.28 14.96 -4.05
N THR A 108 10.10 13.69 -4.30
CA THR A 108 8.77 13.05 -4.37
C THR A 108 8.67 11.79 -3.54
N GLY A 109 9.78 11.37 -2.91
CA GLY A 109 9.83 10.16 -2.10
C GLY A 109 8.95 10.29 -0.87
N ASP A 110 7.92 9.46 -0.81
CA ASP A 110 7.05 9.32 0.33
C ASP A 110 7.02 7.84 0.73
N LEU A 111 7.43 7.56 1.96
CA LEU A 111 7.49 6.19 2.50
C LEU A 111 6.11 5.58 2.67
N ASP A 112 5.07 6.41 2.75
CA ASP A 112 3.70 5.96 2.91
C ASP A 112 2.98 5.80 1.56
N TYR A 113 3.46 6.49 0.52
CA TYR A 113 2.93 6.45 -0.86
C TYR A 113 4.01 6.08 -1.87
N ALA A 114 4.56 4.88 -1.72
CA ALA A 114 5.63 4.36 -2.59
C ALA A 114 5.28 4.38 -4.09
N SER A 115 3.99 4.36 -4.45
CA SER A 115 3.56 4.46 -5.85
C SER A 115 3.89 5.80 -6.48
N LEU A 116 3.91 6.89 -5.72
CA LEU A 116 4.29 8.23 -6.20
C LEU A 116 5.78 8.30 -6.51
N ALA A 117 6.62 7.78 -5.61
CA ALA A 117 8.06 7.68 -5.81
C ALA A 117 8.38 6.82 -7.05
N ALA A 118 7.74 5.64 -7.19
CA ALA A 118 7.93 4.76 -8.32
C ALA A 118 7.58 5.44 -9.66
N PHE A 119 6.49 6.19 -9.71
CA PHE A 119 6.09 6.94 -10.91
C PHE A 119 7.12 8.04 -11.27
N SER A 120 7.61 8.79 -10.28
CA SER A 120 8.61 9.83 -10.49
C SER A 120 9.95 9.26 -10.97
N VAL A 121 10.36 8.12 -10.42
CA VAL A 121 11.55 7.39 -10.85
C VAL A 121 11.42 6.92 -12.31
N LEU A 122 10.27 6.36 -12.69
CA LEU A 122 10.00 5.95 -14.08
C LEU A 122 10.05 7.15 -15.05
N LYS A 123 9.52 8.30 -14.62
CA LYS A 123 9.56 9.54 -15.43
C LYS A 123 11.00 10.07 -15.58
N ALA A 124 11.79 10.03 -14.50
CA ALA A 124 13.19 10.49 -14.51
C ALA A 124 14.11 9.57 -15.33
N GLN A 125 13.81 8.25 -15.36
CA GLN A 125 14.62 7.25 -16.04
C GLN A 125 13.75 6.24 -16.80
N PRO A 126 13.34 6.57 -18.06
CA PRO A 126 12.50 5.71 -18.89
C PRO A 126 13.10 4.33 -19.19
N LYS A 127 14.43 4.16 -19.08
CA LYS A 127 15.08 2.85 -19.25
C LYS A 127 14.54 1.78 -18.29
N LEU A 128 13.96 2.20 -17.15
CA LEU A 128 13.29 1.28 -16.22
C LEU A 128 12.04 0.62 -16.79
N VAL A 129 11.47 1.17 -17.89
CA VAL A 129 10.35 0.54 -18.60
C VAL A 129 10.72 -0.85 -19.15
N LYS A 130 12.01 -1.14 -19.39
CA LYS A 130 12.46 -2.51 -19.76
C LYS A 130 12.05 -3.57 -18.72
N PHE A 131 11.85 -3.17 -17.45
CA PHE A 131 11.38 -4.03 -16.39
C PHE A 131 9.85 -4.08 -16.27
N ALA A 132 9.10 -3.27 -17.04
CA ALA A 132 7.65 -3.22 -17.00
C ALA A 132 6.97 -4.58 -17.23
N PRO A 133 7.44 -5.48 -18.13
CA PRO A 133 6.87 -6.81 -18.29
C PRO A 133 6.93 -7.64 -16.98
N LEU A 134 7.97 -7.45 -16.16
CA LEU A 134 8.11 -8.10 -14.86
C LEU A 134 7.14 -7.52 -13.84
N LEU A 135 6.86 -6.20 -13.93
CA LEU A 135 5.88 -5.51 -13.10
C LEU A 135 4.44 -5.92 -13.46
N LEU A 136 4.19 -6.35 -14.69
CA LEU A 136 2.88 -6.76 -15.19
C LEU A 136 2.61 -8.27 -15.01
N LYS A 137 3.65 -9.10 -14.86
CA LYS A 137 3.49 -10.56 -14.64
C LYS A 137 2.50 -10.96 -13.54
N PRO A 138 2.38 -10.22 -12.43
CA PRO A 138 1.39 -10.56 -11.40
C PRO A 138 -0.08 -10.31 -11.79
N PHE A 139 -0.32 -9.73 -12.98
CA PHE A 139 -1.67 -9.42 -13.50
C PHE A 139 -2.12 -10.40 -14.59
N ILE A 140 -1.23 -11.30 -15.06
CA ILE A 140 -1.49 -12.36 -16.03
C ILE A 140 -1.50 -13.70 -15.30
#